data_e00375ad72f08aba1db5e8c92424b43d
#
_entry.id   e00375ad72f08aba1db5e8c92424b43d
#
_cell.length_a   1.000
_cell.length_b   1.000
_cell.length_c   1.000
_cell.angle_alpha   90.00
_cell.angle_beta   90.00
_cell.angle_gamma   90.00
#
_symmetry.space_group_name_H-M   'P 1'
#
loop_
_entity.id
_entity.type
_entity.pdbx_description
1 polymer ?
#
loop_
_entity_poly.entity_id
_entity_poly.type
_entity_poly.pdbx_seq_one_letter_code
_entity_poly.pdbx_strand_id
1 'polypeptide(L)'
;MSEKSLKHQVGDFLKKRWSGNFNELVGIEFVDASKDFAKMRLPLKSEILQPTGILHGGAIFSLMDCTGGVAAHLSYPGKNLVTLEMKVNFIRPVSSGFVIAETSPLHKGRKTSVWEIKVNDEEDRTVAFATATYMVASTPAQKNIFPVFE
;
A
#
# COMPACT_ATOMS: atom_id res chain seq x y z
N MET A 1 -0.72 6.87 22.46
CA MET A 1 -1.40 5.67 21.92
C MET A 1 -0.39 4.55 21.76
N SER A 2 -0.71 3.32 22.13
CA SER A 2 0.18 2.18 21.87
C SER A 2 0.14 1.81 20.38
N GLU A 3 1.25 1.37 19.80
CA GLU A 3 1.31 0.91 18.40
C GLU A 3 0.25 -0.14 18.07
N LYS A 4 -0.08 -0.99 19.04
CA LYS A 4 -1.13 -2.01 18.92
C LYS A 4 -2.53 -1.39 18.71
N SER A 5 -2.82 -0.26 19.33
CA SER A 5 -4.08 0.46 19.16
C SER A 5 -4.19 1.06 17.74
N LEU A 6 -3.14 1.70 17.24
CA LEU A 6 -3.12 2.26 15.88
C LEU A 6 -3.31 1.17 14.81
N LYS A 7 -2.58 0.07 14.91
CA LYS A 7 -2.72 -1.07 14.00
C LYS A 7 -4.17 -1.57 13.91
N HIS A 8 -4.85 -1.73 15.06
CA HIS A 8 -6.25 -2.19 15.07
C HIS A 8 -7.19 -1.18 14.43
N GLN A 9 -7.06 0.10 14.76
CA GLN A 9 -7.88 1.16 14.20
C GLN A 9 -7.71 1.26 12.67
N VAL A 10 -6.48 1.22 12.18
CA VAL A 10 -6.18 1.22 10.74
C VAL A 10 -6.76 -0.02 10.06
N GLY A 11 -6.55 -1.21 10.63
CA GLY A 11 -7.07 -2.45 10.07
C GLY A 11 -8.58 -2.46 9.94
N ASP A 12 -9.30 -2.05 10.99
CA ASP A 12 -10.77 -1.97 10.99
C ASP A 12 -11.29 -0.94 9.98
N PHE A 13 -10.63 0.21 9.90
CA PHE A 13 -10.95 1.25 8.92
C PHE A 13 -10.78 0.73 7.48
N LEU A 14 -9.63 0.12 7.17
CA LEU A 14 -9.34 -0.36 5.82
C LEU A 14 -10.27 -1.50 5.42
N LYS A 15 -10.55 -2.44 6.31
CA LYS A 15 -11.50 -3.53 6.05
C LYS A 15 -12.88 -2.99 5.65
N LYS A 16 -13.38 -2.00 6.37
CA LYS A 16 -14.65 -1.35 6.06
C LYS A 16 -14.58 -0.53 4.76
N ARG A 17 -13.48 0.19 4.56
CA ARG A 17 -13.30 1.11 3.43
C ARG A 17 -13.09 0.40 2.12
N TRP A 18 -12.46 -0.77 2.12
CA TRP A 18 -12.17 -1.55 0.92
C TRP A 18 -13.30 -2.50 0.51
N SER A 19 -14.33 -2.64 1.35
CA SER A 19 -15.45 -3.51 1.03
C SER A 19 -16.13 -3.08 -0.29
N GLY A 20 -16.17 -3.99 -1.25
CA GLY A 20 -16.79 -3.79 -2.57
C GLY A 20 -15.98 -2.91 -3.54
N ASN A 21 -14.72 -2.63 -3.26
CA ASN A 21 -13.90 -1.80 -4.13
C ASN A 21 -12.70 -2.56 -4.75
N PHE A 22 -11.87 -1.82 -5.49
CA PHE A 22 -10.74 -2.36 -6.24
C PHE A 22 -9.73 -3.11 -5.34
N ASN A 23 -9.42 -2.62 -4.15
CA ASN A 23 -8.43 -3.25 -3.28
C ASN A 23 -8.91 -4.63 -2.79
N GLU A 24 -10.20 -4.76 -2.46
CA GLU A 24 -10.81 -6.04 -2.13
C GLU A 24 -10.84 -6.98 -3.34
N LEU A 25 -11.21 -6.45 -4.53
CA LEU A 25 -11.25 -7.23 -5.77
C LEU A 25 -9.88 -7.85 -6.10
N VAL A 26 -8.81 -7.08 -5.97
CA VAL A 26 -7.43 -7.57 -6.16
C VAL A 26 -7.05 -8.57 -5.07
N GLY A 27 -7.56 -8.42 -3.87
CA GLY A 27 -7.29 -9.30 -2.73
C GLY A 27 -6.19 -8.81 -1.80
N ILE A 28 -5.96 -7.49 -1.76
CA ILE A 28 -4.96 -6.88 -0.87
C ILE A 28 -5.44 -6.99 0.58
N GLU A 29 -4.56 -7.50 1.44
CA GLU A 29 -4.81 -7.69 2.87
C GLU A 29 -3.92 -6.78 3.71
N PHE A 30 -4.51 -6.14 4.72
CA PHE A 30 -3.76 -5.37 5.71
C PHE A 30 -3.00 -6.30 6.66
N VAL A 31 -1.74 -6.00 6.92
CA VAL A 31 -0.90 -6.76 7.87
C VAL A 31 -0.50 -5.89 9.06
N ASP A 32 0.06 -4.71 8.80
CA ASP A 32 0.57 -3.84 9.86
C ASP A 32 0.68 -2.39 9.41
N ALA A 33 0.64 -1.46 10.37
CA ALA A 33 0.93 -0.06 10.13
C ALA A 33 1.37 0.63 11.43
N SER A 34 2.24 1.59 11.26
CA SER A 34 2.62 2.55 12.29
C SER A 34 2.87 3.91 11.64
N LYS A 35 3.28 4.90 12.41
CA LYS A 35 3.68 6.18 11.82
C LYS A 35 4.79 5.95 10.80
N ASP A 36 4.60 6.46 9.59
CA ASP A 36 5.57 6.37 8.49
C ASP A 36 5.85 4.92 8.00
N PHE A 37 4.92 4.00 8.24
CA PHE A 37 5.07 2.61 7.84
C PHE A 37 3.72 1.97 7.50
N ALA A 38 3.70 1.15 6.47
CA ALA A 38 2.61 0.22 6.19
C ALA A 38 3.13 -1.09 5.63
N LYS A 39 2.42 -2.16 5.91
CA LYS A 39 2.69 -3.51 5.44
C LYS A 39 1.40 -4.17 4.98
N MET A 40 1.39 -4.63 3.74
CA MET A 40 0.26 -5.30 3.11
C MET A 40 0.69 -6.63 2.53
N ARG A 41 -0.26 -7.53 2.37
CA ARG A 41 -0.06 -8.86 1.81
C ARG A 41 -0.98 -9.05 0.59
N LEU A 42 -0.52 -9.77 -0.40
CA LEU A 42 -1.31 -10.16 -1.55
C LEU A 42 -1.16 -11.66 -1.80
N PRO A 43 -2.15 -12.48 -1.39
CA PRO A 43 -2.22 -13.88 -1.78
C PRO A 43 -2.47 -14.01 -3.28
N LEU A 44 -1.77 -14.94 -3.93
CA LEU A 44 -1.98 -15.21 -5.34
C LEU A 44 -3.32 -15.96 -5.53
N LYS A 45 -4.04 -15.56 -6.56
CA LYS A 45 -5.26 -16.20 -7.06
C LYS A 45 -5.29 -16.12 -8.58
N SER A 46 -6.02 -16.99 -9.24
CA SER A 46 -6.03 -17.11 -10.71
C SER A 46 -6.32 -15.78 -11.43
N GLU A 47 -7.21 -14.95 -10.87
CA GLU A 47 -7.69 -13.70 -11.45
C GLU A 47 -6.64 -12.60 -11.54
N ILE A 48 -5.55 -12.70 -10.78
CA ILE A 48 -4.46 -11.72 -10.77
C ILE A 48 -3.14 -12.26 -11.34
N LEU A 49 -3.19 -13.44 -11.97
CA LEU A 49 -2.06 -13.99 -12.71
C LEU A 49 -2.13 -13.53 -14.18
N GLN A 50 -0.98 -13.39 -14.80
CA GLN A 50 -0.91 -13.27 -16.24
C GLN A 50 -1.03 -14.65 -16.93
N PRO A 51 -1.28 -14.72 -18.26
CA PRO A 51 -1.50 -16.01 -18.96
C PRO A 51 -0.39 -17.03 -18.77
N THR A 52 0.83 -16.60 -18.46
CA THR A 52 1.99 -17.46 -18.20
C THR A 52 1.99 -18.08 -16.78
N GLY A 53 0.99 -17.79 -15.95
CA GLY A 53 0.84 -18.34 -14.59
C GLY A 53 1.64 -17.65 -13.50
N ILE A 54 2.27 -16.50 -13.78
CA ILE A 54 2.95 -15.71 -12.76
C ILE A 54 2.12 -14.48 -12.37
N LEU A 55 2.35 -13.96 -11.17
CA LEU A 55 1.66 -12.77 -10.65
C LEU A 55 1.80 -11.60 -11.62
N HIS A 56 0.66 -11.00 -11.99
CA HIS A 56 0.63 -9.90 -12.95
C HIS A 56 1.31 -8.65 -12.36
N GLY A 57 2.15 -7.99 -13.17
CA GLY A 57 2.82 -6.75 -12.76
C GLY A 57 1.84 -5.66 -12.32
N GLY A 58 0.67 -5.58 -12.94
CA GLY A 58 -0.40 -4.66 -12.51
C GLY A 58 -0.94 -4.95 -11.12
N ALA A 59 -1.01 -6.22 -10.70
CA ALA A 59 -1.39 -6.59 -9.34
C ALA A 59 -0.32 -6.20 -8.33
N ILE A 60 0.96 -6.42 -8.66
CA ILE A 60 2.10 -5.97 -7.84
C ILE A 60 2.09 -4.45 -7.71
N PHE A 61 1.89 -3.73 -8.82
CA PHE A 61 1.79 -2.27 -8.84
C PHE A 61 0.67 -1.77 -7.92
N SER A 62 -0.51 -2.40 -8.00
CA SER A 62 -1.67 -2.06 -7.17
C SER A 62 -1.39 -2.28 -5.67
N LEU A 63 -0.74 -3.39 -5.33
CA LEU A 63 -0.30 -3.66 -3.96
C LEU A 63 0.65 -2.57 -3.45
N MET A 64 1.63 -2.19 -4.27
CA MET A 64 2.62 -1.18 -3.90
C MET A 64 1.98 0.20 -3.72
N ASP A 65 1.13 0.63 -4.65
CA ASP A 65 0.44 1.91 -4.57
C ASP A 65 -0.50 1.98 -3.35
N CYS A 66 -1.23 0.91 -3.10
CA CYS A 66 -2.07 0.80 -1.91
C CYS A 66 -1.25 0.91 -0.62
N THR A 67 -0.15 0.17 -0.53
CA THR A 67 0.70 0.16 0.67
C THR A 67 1.35 1.52 0.92
N GLY A 68 1.91 2.13 -0.12
CA GLY A 68 2.49 3.47 -0.06
C GLY A 68 1.46 4.54 0.27
N GLY A 69 0.26 4.45 -0.30
CA GLY A 69 -0.85 5.36 -0.04
C GLY A 69 -1.29 5.35 1.43
N VAL A 70 -1.39 4.16 2.04
CA VAL A 70 -1.71 4.03 3.48
C VAL A 70 -0.61 4.66 4.33
N ALA A 71 0.66 4.36 4.08
CA ALA A 71 1.77 4.94 4.82
C ALA A 71 1.81 6.48 4.69
N ALA A 72 1.61 6.99 3.47
CA ALA A 72 1.56 8.43 3.21
C ALA A 72 0.40 9.09 3.98
N HIS A 73 -0.81 8.52 3.97
CA HIS A 73 -1.93 9.07 4.74
C HIS A 73 -1.66 9.09 6.25
N LEU A 74 -1.03 8.05 6.79
CA LEU A 74 -0.66 8.02 8.20
C LEU A 74 0.39 9.08 8.57
N SER A 75 1.19 9.50 7.60
CA SER A 75 2.20 10.57 7.79
C SER A 75 1.64 11.98 7.71
N TYR A 76 0.44 12.16 7.12
CA TYR A 76 -0.25 13.44 6.96
C TYR A 76 -1.68 13.36 7.50
N PRO A 77 -1.86 13.26 8.82
CA PRO A 77 -3.18 13.07 9.44
C PRO A 77 -4.19 14.14 8.99
N GLY A 78 -5.40 13.70 8.64
CA GLY A 78 -6.48 14.59 8.20
C GLY A 78 -6.31 15.24 6.83
N LYS A 79 -5.32 14.80 6.03
CA LYS A 79 -5.11 15.27 4.66
C LYS A 79 -5.54 14.23 3.64
N ASN A 80 -6.00 14.69 2.50
CA ASN A 80 -6.15 13.84 1.31
C ASN A 80 -4.84 13.79 0.56
N LEU A 81 -4.42 12.61 0.15
CA LEU A 81 -3.24 12.43 -0.68
C LEU A 81 -3.61 11.75 -1.98
N VAL A 82 -2.86 12.09 -3.02
CA VAL A 82 -2.95 11.47 -4.34
C VAL A 82 -1.56 11.01 -4.77
N THR A 83 -1.52 9.91 -5.49
CA THR A 83 -0.28 9.43 -6.12
C THR A 83 0.04 10.31 -7.32
N LEU A 84 1.22 10.90 -7.36
CA LEU A 84 1.70 11.65 -8.51
C LEU A 84 2.38 10.75 -9.53
N GLU A 85 3.28 9.91 -9.06
CA GLU A 85 4.01 8.97 -9.91
C GLU A 85 4.51 7.79 -9.08
N MET A 86 4.74 6.68 -9.73
CA MET A 86 5.43 5.53 -9.17
C MET A 86 6.25 4.85 -10.24
N LYS A 87 7.54 4.67 -9.97
CA LYS A 87 8.44 3.89 -10.81
C LYS A 87 8.66 2.53 -10.16
N VAL A 88 8.38 1.47 -10.90
CA VAL A 88 8.51 0.08 -10.41
C VAL A 88 9.57 -0.66 -11.22
N ASN A 89 10.41 -1.41 -10.53
CA ASN A 89 11.25 -2.45 -11.10
C ASN A 89 10.74 -3.82 -10.68
N PHE A 90 10.35 -4.63 -11.65
CA PHE A 90 9.97 -6.03 -11.44
C PHE A 90 11.21 -6.90 -11.54
N ILE A 91 11.52 -7.64 -10.48
CA ILE A 91 12.83 -8.30 -10.32
C ILE A 91 12.69 -9.82 -10.43
N ARG A 92 11.64 -10.40 -9.83
CA ARG A 92 11.46 -11.84 -9.72
C ARG A 92 10.01 -12.25 -9.98
N PRO A 93 9.76 -13.29 -10.80
CA PRO A 93 8.42 -13.84 -10.96
C PRO A 93 7.99 -14.60 -9.71
N VAL A 94 6.68 -14.58 -9.43
CA VAL A 94 6.03 -15.39 -8.38
C VAL A 94 4.84 -16.11 -8.98
N SER A 95 4.73 -17.41 -8.75
CA SER A 95 3.68 -18.27 -9.33
C SER A 95 2.76 -18.90 -8.30
N SER A 96 3.08 -18.82 -7.01
CA SER A 96 2.28 -19.39 -5.92
C SER A 96 2.51 -18.66 -4.61
N GLY A 97 1.66 -18.90 -3.63
CA GLY A 97 1.78 -18.36 -2.29
C GLY A 97 1.29 -16.93 -2.17
N PHE A 98 2.07 -16.06 -1.60
CA PHE A 98 1.75 -14.65 -1.42
C PHE A 98 2.99 -13.77 -1.54
N VAL A 99 2.78 -12.49 -1.72
CA VAL A 99 3.82 -11.45 -1.64
C VAL A 99 3.46 -10.43 -0.56
N ILE A 100 4.48 -9.80 0.00
CA ILE A 100 4.34 -8.76 1.04
C ILE A 100 5.01 -7.48 0.58
N ALA A 101 4.29 -6.37 0.69
CA ALA A 101 4.81 -5.03 0.47
C ALA A 101 5.06 -4.31 1.80
N GLU A 102 6.19 -3.64 1.89
CA GLU A 102 6.57 -2.78 3.02
C GLU A 102 7.07 -1.42 2.52
N THR A 103 6.86 -0.39 3.32
CA THR A 103 7.22 0.99 2.98
C THR A 103 8.32 1.55 3.86
N SER A 104 9.10 2.47 3.29
CA SER A 104 10.03 3.34 4.03
C SER A 104 9.99 4.75 3.46
N PRO A 105 9.91 5.80 4.29
CA PRO A 105 9.94 7.17 3.79
C PRO A 105 11.35 7.55 3.35
N LEU A 106 11.48 8.11 2.13
CA LEU A 106 12.73 8.70 1.64
C LEU A 106 12.75 10.22 1.86
N HIS A 107 11.59 10.86 1.70
CA HIS A 107 11.42 12.29 1.91
C HIS A 107 9.99 12.62 2.35
N LYS A 108 9.85 13.50 3.32
CA LYS A 108 8.57 14.05 3.76
C LYS A 108 8.65 15.56 3.78
N GLY A 109 8.06 16.20 2.78
CA GLY A 109 7.90 17.64 2.69
C GLY A 109 6.54 18.11 3.21
N ARG A 110 6.23 19.39 3.05
CA ARG A 110 4.93 19.95 3.48
C ARG A 110 3.77 19.49 2.61
N LYS A 111 3.99 19.30 1.31
CA LYS A 111 2.95 18.94 0.33
C LYS A 111 3.22 17.64 -0.40
N THR A 112 4.46 17.20 -0.45
CA THR A 112 4.87 15.97 -1.16
C THR A 112 5.71 15.09 -0.28
N SER A 113 5.61 13.79 -0.53
CA SER A 113 6.46 12.79 0.11
C SER A 113 6.90 11.75 -0.91
N VAL A 114 8.10 11.22 -0.73
CA VAL A 114 8.67 10.17 -1.56
C VAL A 114 8.93 8.95 -0.70
N TRP A 115 8.52 7.80 -1.20
CA TRP A 115 8.54 6.54 -0.48
C TRP A 115 9.24 5.46 -1.28
N GLU A 116 9.98 4.65 -0.57
CA GLU A 116 10.44 3.35 -1.05
C GLU A 116 9.39 2.30 -0.70
N ILE A 117 9.07 1.42 -1.65
CA ILE A 117 8.17 0.31 -1.43
C ILE A 117 8.84 -0.95 -1.95
N LYS A 118 9.01 -1.93 -1.09
CA LYS A 118 9.64 -3.21 -1.42
C LYS A 118 8.63 -4.33 -1.31
N VAL A 119 8.59 -5.19 -2.31
CA VAL A 119 7.77 -6.41 -2.31
C VAL A 119 8.68 -7.62 -2.26
N ASN A 120 8.44 -8.49 -1.29
CA ASN A 120 9.14 -9.76 -1.12
C ASN A 120 8.17 -10.94 -1.25
N ASP A 121 8.68 -12.10 -1.64
CA ASP A 121 7.97 -13.38 -1.60
C ASP A 121 8.03 -14.04 -0.20
N GLU A 122 7.44 -15.24 -0.08
CA GLU A 122 7.41 -16.00 1.17
C GLU A 122 8.80 -16.38 1.70
N GLU A 123 9.80 -16.44 0.85
CA GLU A 123 11.20 -16.74 1.20
C GLU A 123 12.02 -15.47 1.45
N ASP A 124 11.35 -14.32 1.61
CA ASP A 124 11.98 -13.01 1.80
C ASP A 124 12.90 -12.56 0.66
N ARG A 125 12.65 -13.05 -0.56
CA ARG A 125 13.37 -12.64 -1.76
C ARG A 125 12.66 -11.46 -2.41
N THR A 126 13.40 -10.45 -2.85
CA THR A 126 12.83 -9.28 -3.50
C THR A 126 12.17 -9.63 -4.83
N VAL A 127 10.89 -9.33 -4.95
CA VAL A 127 10.04 -9.51 -6.13
C VAL A 127 9.95 -8.24 -6.96
N ALA A 128 9.78 -7.11 -6.30
CA ALA A 128 9.70 -5.80 -6.94
C ALA A 128 10.15 -4.71 -5.97
N PHE A 129 10.56 -3.61 -6.55
CA PHE A 129 11.00 -2.41 -5.84
C PHE A 129 10.44 -1.18 -6.52
N ALA A 130 9.94 -0.22 -5.74
CA ALA A 130 9.41 1.03 -6.27
C ALA A 130 9.85 2.24 -5.48
N THR A 131 9.88 3.38 -6.17
CA THR A 131 9.79 4.69 -5.55
C THR A 131 8.48 5.35 -5.97
N ALA A 132 7.78 5.95 -5.02
CA ALA A 132 6.49 6.58 -5.26
C ALA A 132 6.45 7.98 -4.64
N THR A 133 5.84 8.91 -5.34
CA THR A 133 5.61 10.28 -4.87
C THR A 133 4.12 10.49 -4.62
N TYR A 134 3.77 10.92 -3.41
CA TYR A 134 2.41 11.30 -3.02
C TYR A 134 2.35 12.80 -2.73
N MET A 135 1.22 13.40 -3.05
CA MET A 135 0.98 14.83 -2.85
C MET A 135 -0.28 15.05 -2.02
N VAL A 136 -0.20 16.00 -1.09
CA VAL A 136 -1.37 16.50 -0.40
C VAL A 136 -2.25 17.24 -1.40
N ALA A 137 -3.47 16.75 -1.62
CA ALA A 137 -4.42 17.35 -2.54
C ALA A 137 -4.95 18.68 -1.99
N SER A 138 -5.13 19.66 -2.90
CA SER A 138 -5.65 20.99 -2.56
C SER A 138 -7.17 21.03 -2.45
N THR A 139 -7.86 19.97 -2.86
CA THR A 139 -9.32 19.88 -2.80
C THR A 139 -9.82 19.77 -1.37
N PRO A 140 -10.94 20.48 -1.05
CA PRO A 140 -11.58 20.29 0.24
C PRO A 140 -11.82 18.80 0.48
N ALA A 141 -11.60 18.39 1.70
CA ALA A 141 -11.82 17.03 2.13
C ALA A 141 -13.21 16.55 1.72
N GLN A 142 -13.29 15.67 0.73
CA GLN A 142 -14.52 14.92 0.51
C GLN A 142 -14.85 14.12 1.78
N LYS A 143 -16.13 13.97 2.08
CA LYS A 143 -16.63 13.14 3.17
C LYS A 143 -16.11 11.71 3.01
N ASN A 144 -14.96 11.35 3.47
CA ASN A 144 -14.38 10.00 3.46
C ASN A 144 -12.84 10.02 3.42
N ILE A 145 -12.24 11.05 3.96
CA ILE A 145 -10.81 11.15 4.14
C ILE A 145 -10.35 10.00 5.04
N PHE A 146 -9.13 9.63 4.87
CA PHE A 146 -8.41 8.79 5.82
C PHE A 146 -8.44 9.49 7.19
N PRO A 147 -9.03 8.88 8.23
CA PRO A 147 -9.26 9.57 9.50
C PRO A 147 -7.94 9.88 10.22
N VAL A 148 -8.01 10.81 11.14
CA VAL A 148 -6.97 10.95 12.17
C VAL A 148 -7.21 9.85 13.19
N PHE A 149 -6.27 8.96 13.35
CA PHE A 149 -6.30 7.93 14.38
C PHE A 149 -5.73 8.52 15.69
N GLU A 150 -6.51 8.43 16.76
CA GLU A 150 -6.12 8.89 18.10
C GLU A 150 -5.50 7.77 18.94
#